data_f152e60a608c4140facb8cba00f76cfb
#
_entry.id   f152e60a608c4140facb8cba00f76cfb
#
_cell.length_a   1.000
_cell.length_b   1.000
_cell.length_c   1.000
_cell.angle_alpha   90.00
_cell.angle_beta   90.00
_cell.angle_gamma   90.00
#
_symmetry.space_group_name_H-M   'P 1'
#
loop_
_entity.id
_entity.type
_entity.pdbx_description
1 polymer ?
#
loop_
_entity_poly.entity_id
_entity_poly.type
_entity_poly.pdbx_seq_one_letter_code
_entity_poly.pdbx_strand_id
1 'polypeptide(L)' 'MNMLAHRHLPPTPQDSAIARVSGQALSRFAQARAPLKLRVTDSEQMEPIELPAGAVSLLMEILEAMAAGRGVTIIPE' A
#
# COMPACT_ATOMS: atom_id res chain seq x y z
N MET A 1 27.88 0.34 -4.96
CA MET A 1 27.05 0.26 -3.78
C MET A 1 25.63 -0.09 -4.12
N ASN A 2 25.14 -1.17 -3.60
CA ASN A 2 23.85 -1.67 -4.03
C ASN A 2 22.87 -1.75 -2.89
N MET A 3 22.64 -0.62 -2.27
CA MET A 3 21.78 -0.53 -1.12
C MET A 3 20.31 -0.73 -1.46
N LEU A 4 19.97 -0.59 -2.74
CA LEU A 4 18.57 -0.65 -3.15
C LEU A 4 18.08 -2.06 -3.39
N ALA A 5 19.00 -3.03 -3.51
CA ALA A 5 18.61 -4.39 -3.81
C ALA A 5 17.93 -5.08 -2.64
N HIS A 6 18.26 -4.66 -1.42
CA HIS A 6 17.71 -5.27 -0.22
C HIS A 6 17.30 -4.18 0.75
N ARG A 7 16.12 -3.67 0.57
CA ARG A 7 15.64 -2.63 1.46
C ARG A 7 14.63 -3.23 2.41
N HIS A 8 14.92 -3.00 3.67
CA HIS A 8 13.98 -3.32 4.73
C HIS A 8 13.52 -2.00 5.33
N LEU A 9 12.25 -1.69 5.15
CA LEU A 9 11.69 -0.41 5.56
C LEU A 9 10.74 -0.63 6.73
N PRO A 10 11.25 -0.52 7.95
CA PRO A 10 10.36 -0.63 9.10
C PRO A 10 9.42 0.57 9.15
N PRO A 11 8.16 0.36 9.48
CA PRO A 11 7.23 1.47 9.58
C PRO A 11 7.47 2.28 10.83
N THR A 12 7.21 3.58 10.75
CA THR A 12 7.16 4.40 11.95
C THR A 12 5.84 4.14 12.66
N PRO A 13 5.70 4.54 13.94
CA PRO A 13 4.40 4.41 14.62
C PRO A 13 3.27 5.11 13.86
N GLN A 14 3.57 6.25 13.25
CA GLN A 14 2.58 6.96 12.45
C GLN A 14 2.21 6.16 11.21
N ASP A 15 3.19 5.56 10.55
CA ASP A 15 2.94 4.74 9.38
C ASP A 15 2.05 3.56 9.73
N SER A 16 2.31 2.93 10.86
CA SER A 16 1.51 1.78 11.30
C SER A 16 0.07 2.19 11.55
N ALA A 17 -0.13 3.34 12.16
CA ALA A 17 -1.48 3.83 12.44
C ALA A 17 -2.23 4.13 11.15
N ILE A 18 -1.57 4.79 10.22
CA ILE A 18 -2.18 5.09 8.92
C ILE A 18 -2.49 3.81 8.17
N ALA A 19 -1.56 2.86 8.20
CA ALA A 19 -1.74 1.60 7.49
C ALA A 19 -2.93 0.81 8.04
N ARG A 20 -3.15 0.87 9.36
CA ARG A 20 -4.28 0.17 9.96
C ARG A 20 -5.60 0.73 9.45
N VAL A 21 -5.72 2.04 9.42
CA VAL A 21 -6.95 2.68 8.95
C VAL A 21 -7.11 2.48 7.45
N SER A 22 -6.04 2.70 6.70
CA SER A 22 -6.09 2.55 5.25
C SER A 22 -6.37 1.12 4.83
N GLY A 23 -5.79 0.16 5.55
CA GLY A 23 -6.01 -1.24 5.25
C GLY A 23 -7.46 -1.64 5.47
N GLN A 24 -8.08 -1.14 6.54
CA GLN A 24 -9.47 -1.43 6.79
C GLN A 24 -10.37 -0.85 5.72
N ALA A 25 -10.08 0.38 5.30
CA ALA A 25 -10.85 1.02 4.25
C ALA A 25 -10.67 0.29 2.93
N LEU A 26 -9.44 -0.06 2.59
CA LEU A 26 -9.14 -0.69 1.32
C LEU A 26 -9.70 -2.11 1.24
N SER A 27 -9.79 -2.81 2.37
CA SER A 27 -10.24 -4.18 2.36
C SER A 27 -11.65 -4.33 1.81
N ARG A 28 -12.48 -3.29 1.96
CA ARG A 28 -13.83 -3.32 1.43
C ARG A 28 -13.85 -3.41 -0.08
N PHE A 29 -12.84 -2.82 -0.72
CA PHE A 29 -12.77 -2.79 -2.17
C PHE A 29 -11.92 -3.94 -2.70
N ALA A 30 -10.94 -4.38 -1.92
CA ALA A 30 -10.05 -5.44 -2.37
C ALA A 30 -10.79 -6.76 -2.55
N GLN A 31 -11.86 -6.97 -1.83
CA GLN A 31 -12.64 -8.21 -1.93
C GLN A 31 -13.33 -8.35 -3.27
N ALA A 32 -13.53 -7.26 -3.97
CA ALA A 32 -14.20 -7.29 -5.26
C ALA A 32 -13.33 -7.89 -6.36
N ARG A 33 -12.01 -7.94 -6.14
CA ARG A 33 -11.06 -8.47 -7.13
C ARG A 33 -11.20 -7.77 -8.46
N ALA A 34 -11.41 -6.48 -8.42
CA ALA A 34 -11.59 -5.65 -9.60
C ALA A 34 -10.60 -4.51 -9.53
N PRO A 35 -10.28 -3.90 -10.68
CA PRO A 35 -9.44 -2.71 -10.66
C PRO A 35 -10.03 -1.64 -9.79
N LEU A 36 -9.17 -0.88 -9.12
CA LEU A 36 -9.60 0.14 -8.19
C LEU A 36 -9.13 1.49 -8.70
N LYS A 37 -10.03 2.46 -8.68
CA LYS A 37 -9.69 3.82 -9.09
C LYS A 37 -9.49 4.67 -7.85
N LEU A 38 -8.33 5.28 -7.75
CA LEU A 38 -7.97 6.13 -6.64
C LEU A 38 -7.81 7.56 -7.11
N ARG A 39 -8.25 8.48 -6.29
CA ARG A 39 -8.14 9.90 -6.61
C ARG A 39 -7.36 10.60 -5.49
N VAL A 40 -6.43 11.47 -5.89
CA VAL A 40 -5.68 12.28 -4.94
C VAL A 40 -6.51 13.50 -4.62
N THR A 41 -6.91 13.63 -3.36
CA THR A 41 -7.85 14.68 -2.97
C THR A 41 -7.19 16.06 -2.84
N ASP A 42 -5.90 16.08 -2.56
CA ASP A 42 -5.18 17.35 -2.37
C ASP A 42 -4.44 17.79 -3.62
N SER A 43 -4.87 17.32 -4.77
CA SER A 43 -4.23 17.63 -6.03
C SER A 43 -5.22 18.28 -6.97
N GLU A 44 -4.70 19.15 -7.86
CA GLU A 44 -5.54 19.73 -8.90
C GLU A 44 -5.85 18.72 -9.99
N GLN A 45 -5.17 17.61 -10.00
CA GLN A 45 -5.38 16.59 -10.99
C GLN A 45 -6.70 15.88 -10.74
N MET A 46 -7.56 15.90 -11.72
CA MET A 46 -8.90 15.35 -11.58
C MET A 46 -9.02 13.89 -11.99
N GLU A 47 -8.05 13.40 -12.75
CA GLU A 47 -8.13 12.04 -13.27
C GLU A 47 -7.75 11.04 -12.21
N PRO A 48 -8.55 9.98 -12.02
CA PRO A 48 -8.21 8.95 -11.07
C PRO A 48 -7.08 8.07 -11.58
N ILE A 49 -6.38 7.46 -10.65
CA ILE A 49 -5.35 6.48 -10.96
C ILE A 49 -5.98 5.11 -10.84
N GLU A 50 -5.87 4.31 -11.89
CA GLU A 50 -6.46 2.98 -11.87
C GLU A 50 -5.40 1.96 -11.48
N LEU A 51 -5.70 1.15 -10.48
CA LEU A 51 -4.81 0.08 -10.03
C LEU A 51 -5.39 -1.26 -10.44
N PRO A 52 -4.59 -2.12 -11.06
CA PRO A 52 -5.05 -3.48 -11.35
C PRO A 52 -5.36 -4.24 -10.07
N ALA A 53 -6.22 -5.23 -10.18
CA ALA A 53 -6.61 -6.02 -9.00
C ALA A 53 -5.41 -6.65 -8.30
N GLY A 54 -4.42 -7.11 -9.07
CA GLY A 54 -3.22 -7.69 -8.47
C GLY A 54 -2.43 -6.68 -7.65
N ALA A 55 -2.39 -5.43 -8.11
CA ALA A 55 -1.70 -4.37 -7.36
C ALA A 55 -2.45 -4.05 -6.08
N VAL A 56 -3.77 -4.11 -6.11
CA VAL A 56 -4.57 -3.87 -4.91
C VAL A 56 -4.28 -4.94 -3.86
N SER A 57 -4.17 -6.19 -4.28
CA SER A 57 -3.87 -7.28 -3.37
C SER A 57 -2.49 -7.10 -2.72
N LEU A 58 -1.49 -6.72 -3.52
CA LEU A 58 -0.16 -6.47 -2.98
C LEU A 58 -0.18 -5.31 -1.99
N LEU A 59 -0.90 -4.26 -2.33
CA LEU A 59 -0.99 -3.11 -1.44
C LEU A 59 -1.62 -3.50 -0.11
N MET A 60 -2.63 -4.37 -0.14
CA MET A 60 -3.23 -4.87 1.08
C MET A 60 -2.23 -5.60 1.94
N GLU A 61 -1.39 -6.45 1.32
CA GLU A 61 -0.39 -7.17 2.10
C GLU A 61 0.61 -6.24 2.73
N ILE A 62 1.01 -5.19 2.00
CA ILE A 62 1.93 -4.20 2.54
C ILE A 62 1.31 -3.47 3.71
N LEU A 63 0.07 -3.05 3.57
CA LEU A 63 -0.61 -2.32 4.64
C LEU A 63 -0.80 -3.19 5.87
N GLU A 64 -1.12 -4.46 5.68
CA GLU A 64 -1.27 -5.38 6.81
C GLU A 64 0.04 -5.56 7.56
N ALA A 65 1.14 -5.69 6.81
CA ALA A 65 2.45 -5.84 7.44
C ALA A 65 2.81 -4.59 8.23
N MET A 66 2.59 -3.43 7.65
CA MET A 66 2.89 -2.17 8.32
C MET A 66 2.00 -1.94 9.54
N ALA A 67 0.74 -2.31 9.44
CA ALA A 67 -0.18 -2.17 10.57
C ALA A 67 0.23 -3.05 11.74
N ALA A 68 0.85 -4.19 11.45
CA ALA A 68 1.36 -5.09 12.48
C ALA A 68 2.73 -4.66 12.99
N GLY A 69 3.29 -3.57 12.49
CA GLY A 69 4.59 -3.10 12.92
C GLY A 69 5.75 -3.83 12.27
N ARG A 70 5.49 -4.64 11.26
CA ARG A 70 6.54 -5.36 10.56
C ARG A 70 7.12 -4.52 9.44
N GLY A 71 8.40 -4.71 9.19
CA GLY A 71 9.03 -4.03 8.09
C GLY A 71 8.60 -4.61 6.76
N VAL A 72 8.74 -3.80 5.73
CA VAL A 72 8.45 -4.24 4.36
C VAL A 72 9.79 -4.45 3.68
N THR A 73 9.99 -5.66 3.17
CA THR A 73 11.22 -6.00 2.46
C THR A 73 10.96 -5.93 0.97
N ILE A 74 11.70 -5.06 0.31
CA ILE A 74 11.61 -4.90 -1.14
C ILE A 74 12.85 -5.54 -1.74
N ILE A 75 12.65 -6.68 -2.38
CA ILE A 75 13.75 -7.43 -2.98
C ILE A 75 13.45 -7.61 -4.46
N PRO A 76 14.15 -6.92 -5.33
CA PRO A 76 13.96 -7.14 -6.75
C PRO A 76 14.50 -8.52 -7.15
N GLU A 77 13.76 -9.17 -7.95
CA GLU A 77 14.14 -10.49 -8.43
C GLU A 77 14.89 -10.42 -9.74
#